data_7b87639af7c85aa2cb561a52707226c9
#
_entry.id   7b87639af7c85aa2cb561a52707226c9
#
_cell.length_a   1.000
_cell.length_b   1.000
_cell.length_c   1.000
_cell.angle_alpha   90.00
_cell.angle_beta   90.00
_cell.angle_gamma   90.00
#
_symmetry.space_group_name_H-M   'P 1'
#
loop_
_entity.id
_entity.type
_entity.pdbx_description
1 polymer ?
#
loop_
_entity_poly.entity_id
_entity_poly.type
_entity_poly.pdbx_seq_one_letter_code
_entity_poly.pdbx_strand_id
1 'polypeptide(L)'
;MSFIYLKGTFAKEQTVYHYPETASDTNNHELIKIKNKVLLNASVVTQYPQLARGCEVTSLAMLLQYAGIEKADKMKLAEQIAKDPSAYSNKNGSVRFGNPNTGFVGDIYTYSKPGYGVYHGPVAKLAARYLGDMVIDLTGSSFDILKMYLSAGKPVWVITNTDYKKLPSAYFQTWQTHEGPIKVTFKEHSVLITGYDEHYIYFNDPLTGQKNKKKPKDAFISSWVQMGSQAISLSIN
;
A
#
# COMPACT_ATOMS: atom_id res chain seq x y z
N MET A 1 -9.38 42.27 44.09
CA MET A 1 -8.66 41.79 42.91
C MET A 1 -9.36 40.52 42.42
N SER A 2 -10.20 40.66 41.38
CA SER A 2 -10.92 39.51 40.78
C SER A 2 -10.14 38.97 39.60
N PHE A 3 -9.76 37.71 39.64
CA PHE A 3 -9.17 37.03 38.50
C PHE A 3 -10.30 36.45 37.61
N ILE A 4 -10.39 36.97 36.38
CA ILE A 4 -11.27 36.44 35.34
C ILE A 4 -10.50 35.31 34.63
N TYR A 5 -10.97 34.05 34.76
CA TYR A 5 -10.51 32.92 33.96
C TYR A 5 -11.19 32.96 32.58
N LEU A 6 -10.43 33.30 31.54
CA LEU A 6 -10.84 33.10 30.15
C LEU A 6 -10.65 31.63 29.77
N LYS A 7 -11.74 30.91 29.59
CA LYS A 7 -11.75 29.59 28.91
C LYS A 7 -11.46 29.81 27.44
N GLY A 8 -10.24 29.56 26.99
CA GLY A 8 -9.89 29.49 25.59
C GLY A 8 -10.40 28.16 25.00
N THR A 9 -11.36 28.23 24.11
CA THR A 9 -11.73 27.12 23.23
C THR A 9 -10.64 26.97 22.17
N PHE A 10 -9.81 25.93 22.29
CA PHE A 10 -8.87 25.56 21.22
C PHE A 10 -9.67 25.00 20.04
N ALA A 11 -9.81 25.79 18.98
CA ALA A 11 -10.20 25.29 17.69
C ALA A 11 -9.05 24.39 17.18
N LYS A 12 -9.34 23.12 16.86
CA LYS A 12 -8.38 22.22 16.20
C LYS A 12 -8.02 22.84 14.84
N GLU A 13 -6.79 23.31 14.69
CA GLU A 13 -6.26 23.73 13.39
C GLU A 13 -6.33 22.56 12.41
N GLN A 14 -6.98 22.78 11.29
CA GLN A 14 -7.02 21.83 10.18
C GLN A 14 -5.75 22.03 9.36
N THR A 15 -4.93 20.99 9.29
CA THR A 15 -3.69 21.03 8.49
C THR A 15 -4.04 21.02 7.00
N VAL A 16 -3.60 22.06 6.29
CA VAL A 16 -3.76 22.21 4.85
C VAL A 16 -2.41 21.90 4.20
N TYR A 17 -2.38 20.93 3.29
CA TYR A 17 -1.17 20.55 2.56
C TYR A 17 -1.17 21.17 1.15
N HIS A 18 -0.03 21.76 0.76
CA HIS A 18 0.21 22.25 -0.60
C HIS A 18 0.92 21.17 -1.43
N TYR A 19 0.49 21.02 -2.67
CA TYR A 19 1.17 20.21 -3.67
C TYR A 19 2.47 20.91 -4.12
N PRO A 20 3.60 20.20 -4.37
CA PRO A 20 4.75 20.82 -5.03
C PRO A 20 4.38 21.18 -6.47
N GLU A 21 4.53 22.47 -6.80
CA GLU A 21 4.30 22.99 -8.14
C GLU A 21 5.30 22.39 -9.14
N THR A 22 4.80 21.66 -10.14
CA THR A 22 5.50 21.57 -11.43
C THR A 22 5.05 22.77 -12.26
N ALA A 23 6.00 23.58 -12.72
CA ALA A 23 5.76 24.84 -13.39
C ALA A 23 4.80 24.75 -14.59
N SER A 24 3.87 25.73 -14.65
CA SER A 24 2.89 26.05 -15.69
C SER A 24 1.54 25.32 -15.60
N ASP A 25 0.64 25.82 -14.73
CA ASP A 25 -0.70 26.20 -15.18
C ASP A 25 -1.39 27.07 -14.10
N THR A 26 -1.73 28.28 -14.46
CA THR A 26 -2.58 29.17 -13.67
C THR A 26 -4.02 28.71 -13.81
N ASN A 27 -4.50 27.79 -12.95
CA ASN A 27 -5.94 27.63 -12.72
C ASN A 27 -6.21 26.74 -11.48
N ASN A 28 -6.90 27.34 -10.51
CA ASN A 28 -7.75 26.74 -9.50
C ASN A 28 -7.21 25.47 -8.80
N HIS A 29 -6.17 25.60 -7.97
CA HIS A 29 -5.81 24.55 -7.01
C HIS A 29 -6.91 24.47 -5.94
N GLU A 30 -7.88 23.58 -6.14
CA GLU A 30 -8.88 23.29 -5.13
C GLU A 30 -8.17 22.61 -3.93
N LEU A 31 -8.13 23.32 -2.80
CA LEU A 31 -7.53 22.80 -1.56
C LEU A 31 -8.29 21.56 -1.08
N ILE A 32 -7.65 20.41 -1.14
CA ILE A 32 -8.26 19.16 -0.70
C ILE A 32 -8.31 19.16 0.82
N LYS A 33 -9.52 19.31 1.35
CA LYS A 33 -9.77 19.23 2.78
C LYS A 33 -9.76 17.78 3.26
N ILE A 34 -8.84 17.43 4.17
CA ILE A 34 -8.86 16.11 4.81
C ILE A 34 -10.13 15.96 5.63
N LYS A 35 -10.96 14.98 5.28
CA LYS A 35 -12.21 14.65 5.96
C LYS A 35 -11.92 13.89 7.26
N ASN A 36 -12.80 14.03 8.27
CA ASN A 36 -12.67 13.28 9.53
C ASN A 36 -12.92 11.77 9.34
N LYS A 37 -13.72 11.40 8.34
CA LYS A 37 -14.08 10.02 8.01
C LYS A 37 -14.27 9.86 6.51
N VAL A 38 -13.76 8.74 5.98
CA VAL A 38 -13.93 8.31 4.59
C VAL A 38 -14.19 6.82 4.56
N LEU A 39 -15.08 6.37 3.69
CA LEU A 39 -15.26 4.96 3.35
C LEU A 39 -15.67 4.86 1.88
N LEU A 40 -14.75 4.41 1.04
CA LEU A 40 -14.93 4.27 -0.40
C LEU A 40 -15.54 2.90 -0.73
N ASN A 41 -16.37 2.87 -1.77
CA ASN A 41 -17.02 1.65 -2.22
C ASN A 41 -16.19 0.93 -3.31
N ALA A 42 -14.99 0.46 -2.97
CA ALA A 42 -14.19 -0.38 -3.85
C ALA A 42 -14.63 -1.85 -3.76
N SER A 43 -14.63 -2.56 -4.87
CA SER A 43 -14.89 -4.02 -4.90
C SER A 43 -13.76 -4.78 -4.23
N VAL A 44 -14.07 -5.90 -3.58
CA VAL A 44 -13.06 -6.81 -3.02
C VAL A 44 -12.82 -7.97 -3.98
N VAL A 45 -11.54 -8.33 -4.15
CA VAL A 45 -11.10 -9.51 -4.91
C VAL A 45 -10.26 -10.38 -4.00
N THR A 46 -10.47 -11.72 -4.02
CA THR A 46 -9.66 -12.68 -3.27
C THR A 46 -8.48 -13.17 -4.10
N GLN A 47 -7.32 -13.41 -3.47
CA GLN A 47 -6.17 -14.02 -4.14
C GLN A 47 -6.37 -15.52 -4.36
N TYR A 48 -6.97 -16.20 -3.40
CA TYR A 48 -7.23 -17.64 -3.48
C TYR A 48 -8.41 -17.98 -4.42
N PRO A 49 -8.43 -19.24 -4.92
CA PRO A 49 -7.43 -20.29 -4.75
C PRO A 49 -6.23 -20.22 -5.71
N GLN A 50 -6.22 -19.30 -6.69
CA GLN A 50 -5.29 -19.33 -7.83
C GLN A 50 -3.89 -18.79 -7.49
N LEU A 51 -3.78 -17.87 -6.54
CA LEU A 51 -2.52 -17.21 -6.19
C LEU A 51 -2.20 -17.46 -4.72
N ALA A 52 -1.16 -18.24 -4.46
CA ALA A 52 -0.67 -18.50 -3.10
C ALA A 52 -0.04 -17.24 -2.47
N ARG A 53 0.67 -16.44 -3.27
CA ARG A 53 1.39 -15.22 -2.86
C ARG A 53 1.04 -14.05 -3.79
N GLY A 54 -0.24 -13.78 -3.96
CA GLY A 54 -0.69 -12.79 -4.95
C GLY A 54 -1.36 -11.57 -4.34
N CYS A 55 -1.09 -11.23 -3.08
CA CYS A 55 -1.76 -10.12 -2.40
C CYS A 55 -1.51 -8.79 -3.12
N GLU A 56 -0.31 -8.55 -3.63
CA GLU A 56 0.07 -7.29 -4.26
C GLU A 56 -0.66 -7.09 -5.60
N VAL A 57 -0.65 -8.09 -6.46
CA VAL A 57 -1.34 -8.02 -7.76
C VAL A 57 -2.85 -8.08 -7.60
N THR A 58 -3.37 -8.75 -6.55
CA THR A 58 -4.81 -8.78 -6.27
C THR A 58 -5.28 -7.44 -5.70
N SER A 59 -4.51 -6.82 -4.82
CA SER A 59 -4.80 -5.46 -4.34
C SER A 59 -4.68 -4.44 -5.47
N LEU A 60 -3.73 -4.63 -6.41
CA LEU A 60 -3.65 -3.81 -7.63
C LEU A 60 -4.89 -4.00 -8.52
N ALA A 61 -5.38 -5.24 -8.69
CA ALA A 61 -6.62 -5.47 -9.46
C ALA A 61 -7.79 -4.67 -8.89
N MET A 62 -7.95 -4.63 -7.56
CA MET A 62 -8.98 -3.82 -6.90
C MET A 62 -8.81 -2.31 -7.16
N LEU A 63 -7.58 -1.80 -7.16
CA LEU A 63 -7.29 -0.39 -7.47
C LEU A 63 -7.63 -0.07 -8.92
N LEU A 64 -7.22 -0.91 -9.87
CA LEU A 64 -7.48 -0.74 -11.30
C LEU A 64 -8.99 -0.81 -11.62
N GLN A 65 -9.71 -1.76 -11.02
CA GLN A 65 -11.17 -1.86 -11.16
C GLN A 65 -11.87 -0.62 -10.62
N TYR A 66 -11.42 -0.08 -9.50
CA TYR A 66 -11.93 1.18 -8.94
C TYR A 66 -11.69 2.37 -9.89
N ALA A 67 -10.57 2.37 -10.62
CA ALA A 67 -10.24 3.37 -11.64
C ALA A 67 -11.00 3.19 -12.97
N GLY A 68 -11.94 2.23 -13.06
CA GLY A 68 -12.74 1.97 -14.25
C GLY A 68 -12.15 0.92 -15.21
N ILE A 69 -11.04 0.29 -14.88
CA ILE A 69 -10.50 -0.85 -15.65
C ILE A 69 -11.21 -2.14 -15.17
N GLU A 70 -12.49 -2.27 -15.48
CA GLU A 70 -13.35 -3.35 -14.98
C GLU A 70 -12.80 -4.77 -15.23
N LYS A 71 -12.06 -4.95 -16.33
CA LYS A 71 -11.46 -6.23 -16.73
C LYS A 71 -10.06 -6.46 -16.13
N ALA A 72 -9.60 -5.62 -15.19
CA ALA A 72 -8.36 -5.88 -14.49
C ALA A 72 -8.48 -7.18 -13.68
N ASP A 73 -7.74 -8.19 -14.11
CA ASP A 73 -7.79 -9.55 -13.59
C ASP A 73 -6.47 -9.89 -12.89
N LYS A 74 -6.57 -10.42 -11.66
CA LYS A 74 -5.40 -10.76 -10.84
C LYS A 74 -4.46 -11.76 -11.51
N MET A 75 -5.00 -12.69 -12.35
CA MET A 75 -4.17 -13.69 -13.03
C MET A 75 -3.35 -13.06 -14.14
N LYS A 76 -3.95 -12.15 -14.93
CA LYS A 76 -3.23 -11.38 -15.95
C LYS A 76 -2.16 -10.49 -15.31
N LEU A 77 -2.47 -9.86 -14.19
CA LEU A 77 -1.48 -9.06 -13.45
C LEU A 77 -0.35 -9.91 -12.89
N ALA A 78 -0.64 -11.13 -12.41
CA ALA A 78 0.37 -12.09 -11.95
C ALA A 78 1.30 -12.58 -13.07
N GLU A 79 0.79 -12.67 -14.31
CA GLU A 79 1.61 -12.97 -15.50
C GLU A 79 2.48 -11.79 -15.91
N GLN A 80 1.96 -10.56 -15.82
CA GLN A 80 2.57 -9.34 -16.32
C GLN A 80 3.52 -8.66 -15.35
N ILE A 81 3.40 -8.92 -14.05
CA ILE A 81 4.29 -8.33 -13.06
C ILE A 81 5.76 -8.68 -13.37
N ALA A 82 6.65 -7.69 -13.33
CA ALA A 82 8.08 -7.95 -13.47
C ALA A 82 8.53 -8.97 -12.43
N LYS A 83 9.37 -9.92 -12.81
CA LYS A 83 9.90 -10.99 -11.94
C LYS A 83 11.39 -10.84 -11.77
N ASP A 84 11.87 -11.02 -10.56
CA ASP A 84 13.29 -11.22 -10.31
C ASP A 84 13.62 -12.71 -10.58
N PRO A 85 14.54 -13.01 -11.53
CA PRO A 85 14.84 -14.37 -11.95
C PRO A 85 15.76 -15.12 -11.00
N SER A 86 16.22 -14.49 -9.90
CA SER A 86 17.20 -15.07 -8.98
C SER A 86 16.65 -16.34 -8.32
N ALA A 87 17.39 -17.42 -8.44
CA ALA A 87 17.04 -18.67 -7.79
C ALA A 87 17.26 -18.58 -6.27
N TYR A 88 16.35 -19.21 -5.52
CA TYR A 88 16.53 -19.36 -4.08
C TYR A 88 17.69 -20.31 -3.77
N SER A 89 18.57 -19.92 -2.86
CA SER A 89 19.56 -20.82 -2.28
C SER A 89 19.76 -20.52 -0.79
N ASN A 90 20.05 -21.59 -0.03
CA ASN A 90 20.44 -21.50 1.37
C ASN A 90 21.71 -22.37 1.55
N LYS A 91 22.84 -21.73 1.78
CA LYS A 91 24.12 -22.42 2.02
C LYS A 91 24.60 -22.02 3.42
N ASN A 92 24.61 -23.00 4.34
CA ASN A 92 25.05 -22.81 5.72
C ASN A 92 24.40 -21.60 6.44
N GLY A 93 23.07 -21.43 6.25
CA GLY A 93 22.33 -20.33 6.84
C GLY A 93 22.39 -19.00 6.09
N SER A 94 23.24 -18.89 5.06
CA SER A 94 23.29 -17.73 4.18
C SER A 94 22.26 -17.88 3.06
N VAL A 95 21.16 -17.13 3.18
CA VAL A 95 20.09 -17.15 2.19
C VAL A 95 20.44 -16.14 1.06
N ARG A 96 20.30 -16.59 -0.20
CA ARG A 96 20.29 -15.76 -1.39
C ARG A 96 18.97 -15.91 -2.11
N PHE A 97 18.37 -14.79 -2.54
CA PHE A 97 17.13 -14.79 -3.30
C PHE A 97 17.00 -13.47 -4.09
N GLY A 98 15.87 -13.28 -4.77
CA GLY A 98 15.62 -12.06 -5.55
C GLY A 98 15.37 -10.81 -4.70
N ASN A 99 15.33 -9.66 -5.37
CA ASN A 99 15.03 -8.37 -4.77
C ASN A 99 13.58 -7.97 -5.10
N PRO A 100 12.66 -7.87 -4.11
CA PRO A 100 11.28 -7.47 -4.36
C PRO A 100 11.14 -6.03 -4.87
N ASN A 101 12.18 -5.20 -4.78
CA ASN A 101 12.19 -3.87 -5.40
C ASN A 101 12.37 -3.91 -6.92
N THR A 102 12.91 -5.00 -7.47
CA THR A 102 13.15 -5.16 -8.92
C THR A 102 12.08 -5.99 -9.61
N GLY A 103 11.46 -6.93 -8.90
CA GLY A 103 10.40 -7.78 -9.42
C GLY A 103 9.84 -8.74 -8.38
N PHE A 104 8.79 -9.47 -8.76
CA PHE A 104 8.23 -10.53 -7.93
C PHE A 104 9.27 -11.64 -7.71
N VAL A 105 9.52 -11.98 -6.46
CA VAL A 105 10.54 -12.95 -6.05
C VAL A 105 9.94 -14.34 -5.93
N GLY A 106 10.37 -15.27 -6.79
CA GLY A 106 10.01 -16.68 -6.76
C GLY A 106 8.62 -16.98 -7.30
N ASP A 107 7.94 -17.98 -6.75
CA ASP A 107 6.66 -18.50 -7.26
C ASP A 107 5.46 -17.81 -6.60
N ILE A 108 4.59 -17.22 -7.42
CA ILE A 108 3.36 -16.53 -7.00
C ILE A 108 2.18 -17.49 -6.85
N TYR A 109 2.20 -18.63 -7.56
CA TYR A 109 1.05 -19.51 -7.71
C TYR A 109 0.95 -20.58 -6.64
N THR A 110 2.08 -21.05 -6.08
CA THR A 110 2.10 -22.18 -5.14
C THR A 110 3.04 -21.98 -3.96
N TYR A 111 2.71 -22.61 -2.84
CA TYR A 111 3.59 -22.70 -1.69
C TYR A 111 4.62 -23.84 -1.78
N SER A 112 4.50 -24.75 -2.75
CA SER A 112 5.43 -25.88 -2.93
C SER A 112 6.79 -25.46 -3.46
N LYS A 113 6.90 -24.25 -4.01
CA LYS A 113 8.15 -23.64 -4.50
C LYS A 113 8.51 -22.41 -3.67
N PRO A 114 9.81 -22.05 -3.55
CA PRO A 114 10.21 -20.80 -2.91
C PRO A 114 9.54 -19.59 -3.58
N GLY A 115 9.09 -18.65 -2.77
CA GLY A 115 8.51 -17.39 -3.25
C GLY A 115 8.30 -16.43 -2.09
N TYR A 116 8.20 -15.15 -2.43
CA TYR A 116 8.05 -14.07 -1.46
C TYR A 116 6.94 -13.11 -1.85
N GLY A 117 7.22 -12.15 -2.73
CA GLY A 117 6.33 -11.07 -3.11
C GLY A 117 7.05 -10.01 -3.94
N VAL A 118 6.44 -8.86 -4.09
CA VAL A 118 6.95 -7.72 -4.86
C VAL A 118 6.60 -6.39 -4.17
N TYR A 119 7.50 -5.40 -4.24
CA TYR A 119 7.31 -4.09 -3.63
C TYR A 119 6.75 -3.07 -4.62
N HIS A 120 6.54 -1.84 -4.15
CA HIS A 120 5.79 -0.78 -4.85
C HIS A 120 6.33 -0.48 -6.26
N GLY A 121 7.64 -0.41 -6.47
CA GLY A 121 8.22 0.03 -7.74
C GLY A 121 7.73 -0.78 -8.97
N PRO A 122 7.90 -2.12 -9.01
CA PRO A 122 7.34 -2.95 -10.08
C PRO A 122 5.82 -2.91 -10.16
N VAL A 123 5.11 -2.79 -9.02
CA VAL A 123 3.64 -2.69 -8.98
C VAL A 123 3.16 -1.37 -9.60
N ALA A 124 3.80 -0.24 -9.28
CA ALA A 124 3.51 1.06 -9.87
C ALA A 124 3.76 1.05 -11.40
N LYS A 125 4.88 0.45 -11.84
CA LYS A 125 5.17 0.28 -13.27
C LYS A 125 4.12 -0.57 -13.99
N LEU A 126 3.63 -1.62 -13.34
CA LEU A 126 2.54 -2.44 -13.90
C LEU A 126 1.22 -1.65 -13.95
N ALA A 127 0.87 -0.92 -12.90
CA ALA A 127 -0.31 -0.06 -12.86
C ALA A 127 -0.29 0.99 -13.97
N ALA A 128 0.87 1.61 -14.23
CA ALA A 128 1.05 2.62 -15.27
C ALA A 128 0.85 2.08 -16.68
N ARG A 129 0.99 0.77 -16.93
CA ARG A 129 0.62 0.17 -18.24
C ARG A 129 -0.87 0.26 -18.53
N TYR A 130 -1.71 0.37 -17.49
CA TYR A 130 -3.16 0.45 -17.59
C TYR A 130 -3.68 1.89 -17.50
N LEU A 131 -3.03 2.74 -16.71
CA LEU A 131 -3.54 4.04 -16.30
C LEU A 131 -2.62 5.22 -16.66
N GLY A 132 -1.41 4.93 -17.22
CA GLY A 132 -0.44 5.98 -17.57
C GLY A 132 -0.09 6.86 -16.37
N ASP A 133 -0.08 8.16 -16.60
CA ASP A 133 0.30 9.19 -15.61
C ASP A 133 -0.74 9.37 -14.49
N MET A 134 -1.88 8.68 -14.55
CA MET A 134 -2.83 8.66 -13.44
C MET A 134 -2.34 7.88 -12.22
N VAL A 135 -1.26 7.12 -12.35
CA VAL A 135 -0.67 6.35 -11.23
C VAL A 135 0.29 7.23 -10.45
N ILE A 136 0.09 7.33 -9.16
CA ILE A 136 0.96 8.09 -8.26
C ILE A 136 1.59 7.14 -7.25
N ASP A 137 2.92 7.08 -7.22
CA ASP A 137 3.67 6.39 -6.18
C ASP A 137 3.85 7.32 -4.98
N LEU A 138 3.19 6.99 -3.88
CA LEU A 138 3.18 7.75 -2.62
C LEU A 138 4.16 7.17 -1.60
N THR A 139 5.02 6.25 -2.00
CA THR A 139 5.97 5.59 -1.09
C THR A 139 6.86 6.60 -0.39
N GLY A 140 7.00 6.44 0.93
CA GLY A 140 7.75 7.37 1.78
C GLY A 140 6.97 8.59 2.27
N SER A 141 5.74 8.79 1.79
CA SER A 141 4.88 9.88 2.26
C SER A 141 4.40 9.66 3.70
N SER A 142 3.89 10.72 4.34
CA SER A 142 3.19 10.59 5.62
C SER A 142 1.80 9.95 5.44
N PHE A 143 1.25 9.39 6.52
CA PHE A 143 -0.11 8.83 6.45
C PHE A 143 -1.18 9.91 6.22
N ASP A 144 -0.92 11.17 6.56
CA ASP A 144 -1.83 12.28 6.25
C ASP A 144 -1.95 12.56 4.75
N ILE A 145 -0.88 12.33 3.97
CA ILE A 145 -0.97 12.34 2.51
C ILE A 145 -1.93 11.24 2.02
N LEU A 146 -1.85 10.02 2.56
CA LEU A 146 -2.80 8.96 2.21
C LEU A 146 -4.25 9.35 2.56
N LYS A 147 -4.46 10.01 3.72
CA LYS A 147 -5.79 10.55 4.09
C LYS A 147 -6.29 11.60 3.11
N MET A 148 -5.42 12.43 2.57
CA MET A 148 -5.76 13.41 1.53
C MET A 148 -6.27 12.69 0.27
N TYR A 149 -5.56 11.67 -0.23
CA TYR A 149 -6.01 10.87 -1.37
C TYR A 149 -7.35 10.18 -1.10
N LEU A 150 -7.51 9.55 0.05
CA LEU A 150 -8.78 8.94 0.45
C LEU A 150 -9.91 9.99 0.52
N SER A 151 -9.64 11.20 1.03
CA SER A 151 -10.61 12.30 1.11
C SER A 151 -11.02 12.83 -0.26
N ALA A 152 -10.11 12.74 -1.25
CA ALA A 152 -10.36 13.02 -2.66
C ALA A 152 -11.04 11.85 -3.40
N GLY A 153 -11.42 10.78 -2.69
CA GLY A 153 -12.08 9.63 -3.31
C GLY A 153 -11.14 8.65 -4.00
N LYS A 154 -9.84 8.69 -3.70
CA LYS A 154 -8.83 7.78 -4.29
C LYS A 154 -8.41 6.73 -3.27
N PRO A 155 -8.69 5.43 -3.48
CA PRO A 155 -8.20 4.36 -2.61
C PRO A 155 -6.70 4.18 -2.77
N VAL A 156 -6.05 3.59 -1.75
CA VAL A 156 -4.59 3.49 -1.72
C VAL A 156 -4.16 2.03 -1.57
N TRP A 157 -3.42 1.51 -2.54
CA TRP A 157 -2.70 0.25 -2.44
C TRP A 157 -1.49 0.43 -1.51
N VAL A 158 -1.29 -0.50 -0.58
CA VAL A 158 -0.17 -0.43 0.37
C VAL A 158 0.44 -1.80 0.65
N ILE A 159 1.72 -1.80 1.08
CA ILE A 159 2.34 -2.95 1.76
C ILE A 159 2.24 -2.74 3.29
N THR A 160 1.74 -3.73 3.95
CA THR A 160 1.64 -3.86 5.41
C THR A 160 2.14 -5.26 5.83
N ASN A 161 1.67 -5.80 6.95
CA ASN A 161 1.88 -7.19 7.32
C ASN A 161 0.56 -7.87 7.74
N THR A 162 0.53 -9.19 7.78
CA THR A 162 -0.66 -10.00 8.09
C THR A 162 -1.21 -9.78 9.50
N ASP A 163 -0.41 -9.25 10.43
CA ASP A 163 -0.84 -8.96 11.81
C ASP A 163 -1.43 -7.53 11.93
N TYR A 164 -1.21 -6.66 10.92
CA TYR A 164 -1.64 -5.26 10.90
C TYR A 164 -1.19 -4.45 12.13
N LYS A 165 0.01 -4.75 12.62
CA LYS A 165 0.69 -4.08 13.74
C LYS A 165 2.20 -4.19 13.59
N LYS A 166 2.94 -3.38 14.34
CA LYS A 166 4.39 -3.48 14.37
C LYS A 166 4.83 -4.88 14.83
N LEU A 167 5.67 -5.52 14.03
CA LEU A 167 6.22 -6.84 14.31
C LEU A 167 7.51 -6.73 15.15
N PRO A 168 7.76 -7.69 16.05
CA PRO A 168 9.07 -7.90 16.65
C PRO A 168 10.15 -8.17 15.60
N SER A 169 11.40 -7.79 15.91
CA SER A 169 12.54 -7.99 14.98
C SER A 169 12.77 -9.44 14.58
N ALA A 170 12.41 -10.39 15.45
CA ALA A 170 12.54 -11.83 15.21
C ALA A 170 11.70 -12.33 14.01
N TYR A 171 10.69 -11.58 13.55
CA TYR A 171 9.93 -11.92 12.33
C TYR A 171 10.62 -11.48 11.04
N PHE A 172 11.74 -10.79 11.15
CA PHE A 172 12.52 -10.34 9.99
C PHE A 172 13.77 -11.20 9.83
N GLN A 173 14.09 -11.45 8.56
CA GLN A 173 15.36 -12.04 8.15
C GLN A 173 16.01 -11.20 7.08
N THR A 174 17.32 -11.36 6.93
CA THR A 174 18.08 -10.72 5.86
C THR A 174 18.54 -11.79 4.89
N TRP A 175 18.34 -11.57 3.60
CA TRP A 175 19.01 -12.36 2.57
C TRP A 175 19.83 -11.50 1.62
N GLN A 176 20.71 -12.12 0.85
CA GLN A 176 21.55 -11.46 -0.15
C GLN A 176 20.84 -11.45 -1.50
N THR A 177 20.81 -10.29 -2.15
CA THR A 177 20.38 -10.09 -3.52
C THR A 177 21.54 -9.67 -4.41
N HIS A 178 21.33 -9.50 -5.70
CA HIS A 178 22.36 -8.93 -6.60
C HIS A 178 22.71 -7.47 -6.25
N GLU A 179 21.80 -6.73 -5.61
CA GLU A 179 21.97 -5.33 -5.24
C GLU A 179 22.40 -5.15 -3.78
N GLY A 180 22.70 -6.25 -3.08
CA GLY A 180 23.10 -6.25 -1.68
C GLY A 180 22.06 -6.90 -0.75
N PRO A 181 22.26 -6.78 0.56
CA PRO A 181 21.39 -7.39 1.55
C PRO A 181 20.05 -6.66 1.63
N ILE A 182 18.96 -7.42 1.76
CA ILE A 182 17.63 -6.89 2.00
C ILE A 182 17.01 -7.56 3.25
N LYS A 183 16.36 -6.74 4.08
CA LYS A 183 15.62 -7.20 5.26
C LYS A 183 14.15 -7.39 4.90
N VAL A 184 13.62 -8.58 5.14
CA VAL A 184 12.26 -8.98 4.74
C VAL A 184 11.54 -9.72 5.87
N THR A 185 10.23 -9.84 5.74
CA THR A 185 9.40 -10.70 6.61
C THR A 185 8.40 -11.48 5.78
N PHE A 186 8.25 -12.78 6.01
CA PHE A 186 7.20 -13.60 5.38
C PHE A 186 5.79 -13.29 5.89
N LYS A 187 5.65 -12.33 6.80
CA LYS A 187 4.38 -11.71 7.16
C LYS A 187 4.02 -10.51 6.26
N GLU A 188 4.84 -10.21 5.24
CA GLU A 188 4.51 -9.20 4.23
C GLU A 188 3.11 -9.44 3.68
N HIS A 189 2.34 -8.35 3.50
CA HIS A 189 0.98 -8.41 2.98
C HIS A 189 0.58 -7.09 2.32
N SER A 190 -0.14 -7.19 1.21
CA SER A 190 -0.70 -6.03 0.52
C SER A 190 -2.21 -5.97 0.64
N VAL A 191 -2.73 -4.76 0.82
CA VAL A 191 -4.17 -4.48 0.88
C VAL A 191 -4.51 -3.20 0.13
N LEU A 192 -5.80 -3.00 -0.21
CA LEU A 192 -6.31 -1.74 -0.72
C LEU A 192 -7.01 -0.97 0.41
N ILE A 193 -6.42 0.15 0.87
CA ILE A 193 -7.09 1.03 1.84
C ILE A 193 -8.27 1.70 1.16
N THR A 194 -9.45 1.57 1.78
CA THR A 194 -10.72 2.11 1.29
C THR A 194 -11.25 3.24 2.17
N GLY A 195 -10.65 3.46 3.34
CA GLY A 195 -11.12 4.52 4.22
C GLY A 195 -10.44 4.57 5.58
N TYR A 196 -10.88 5.53 6.36
CA TYR A 196 -10.47 5.71 7.75
C TYR A 196 -11.53 6.49 8.53
N ASP A 197 -11.47 6.40 9.84
CA ASP A 197 -12.12 7.31 10.79
C ASP A 197 -11.15 7.70 11.92
N GLU A 198 -11.67 8.20 13.03
CA GLU A 198 -10.85 8.60 14.18
C GLU A 198 -10.03 7.43 14.75
N HIS A 199 -10.60 6.21 14.76
CA HIS A 199 -10.05 5.06 15.47
C HIS A 199 -9.54 3.95 14.57
N TYR A 200 -10.02 3.85 13.31
CA TYR A 200 -9.77 2.70 12.45
C TYR A 200 -9.31 3.09 11.05
N ILE A 201 -8.54 2.18 10.44
CA ILE A 201 -8.29 2.12 9.00
C ILE A 201 -9.14 1.01 8.42
N TYR A 202 -9.83 1.29 7.29
CA TYR A 202 -10.65 0.36 6.54
C TYR A 202 -9.95 -0.04 5.26
N PHE A 203 -9.96 -1.32 4.91
CA PHE A 203 -9.30 -1.83 3.73
C PHE A 203 -9.97 -3.10 3.20
N ASN A 204 -9.80 -3.37 1.91
CA ASN A 204 -10.14 -4.63 1.29
C ASN A 204 -8.94 -5.57 1.38
N ASP A 205 -9.16 -6.76 1.92
CA ASP A 205 -8.13 -7.75 2.19
C ASP A 205 -8.20 -8.91 1.19
N PRO A 206 -7.24 -9.04 0.26
CA PRO A 206 -7.25 -10.10 -0.74
C PRO A 206 -7.03 -11.50 -0.15
N LEU A 207 -6.40 -11.59 1.02
CA LEU A 207 -6.13 -12.86 1.69
C LEU A 207 -7.38 -13.51 2.27
N THR A 208 -8.26 -12.69 2.86
CA THR A 208 -9.50 -13.16 3.50
C THR A 208 -10.75 -12.91 2.64
N GLY A 209 -10.65 -12.11 1.58
CA GLY A 209 -11.80 -11.66 0.79
C GLY A 209 -12.74 -10.72 1.54
N GLN A 210 -12.30 -10.19 2.68
CA GLN A 210 -13.12 -9.30 3.49
C GLN A 210 -13.09 -7.88 2.96
N LYS A 211 -14.27 -7.38 2.58
CA LYS A 211 -14.47 -5.98 2.20
C LYS A 211 -14.52 -5.10 3.44
N ASN A 212 -13.86 -3.94 3.38
CA ASN A 212 -13.83 -2.95 4.45
C ASN A 212 -13.47 -3.54 5.83
N LYS A 213 -12.54 -4.51 5.83
CA LYS A 213 -11.91 -4.99 7.06
C LYS A 213 -11.32 -3.81 7.80
N LYS A 214 -11.44 -3.76 9.13
CA LYS A 214 -10.92 -2.65 9.92
C LYS A 214 -9.89 -3.10 10.94
N LYS A 215 -8.91 -2.23 11.18
CA LYS A 215 -7.91 -2.40 12.23
C LYS A 215 -7.69 -1.08 12.96
N PRO A 216 -7.27 -1.11 14.23
CA PRO A 216 -6.92 0.11 14.98
C PRO A 216 -5.91 0.94 14.18
N LYS A 217 -6.19 2.26 14.05
CA LYS A 217 -5.45 3.17 13.17
C LYS A 217 -3.94 3.16 13.46
N ASP A 218 -3.55 3.34 14.72
CA ASP A 218 -2.14 3.48 15.09
C ASP A 218 -1.36 2.16 14.88
N ALA A 219 -2.01 1.02 15.13
CA ALA A 219 -1.42 -0.29 14.88
C ALA A 219 -1.19 -0.51 13.37
N PHE A 220 -2.19 -0.21 12.54
CA PHE A 220 -2.08 -0.32 11.09
C PHE A 220 -0.99 0.61 10.53
N ILE A 221 -0.97 1.87 10.94
CA ILE A 221 0.05 2.85 10.51
C ILE A 221 1.44 2.37 10.91
N SER A 222 1.62 1.88 12.14
CA SER A 222 2.91 1.36 12.61
C SER A 222 3.38 0.14 11.78
N SER A 223 2.44 -0.71 11.35
CA SER A 223 2.71 -1.82 10.44
C SER A 223 3.18 -1.32 9.07
N TRP A 224 2.43 -0.40 8.46
CA TRP A 224 2.73 0.18 7.17
C TRP A 224 4.08 0.92 7.15
N VAL A 225 4.36 1.74 8.17
CA VAL A 225 5.66 2.43 8.31
C VAL A 225 6.80 1.42 8.44
N GLN A 226 6.63 0.34 9.22
CA GLN A 226 7.63 -0.70 9.37
C GLN A 226 7.93 -1.42 8.06
N MET A 227 6.96 -1.49 7.14
CA MET A 227 7.10 -2.09 5.81
C MET A 227 7.56 -1.08 4.74
N GLY A 228 8.12 0.08 5.15
CA GLY A 228 8.73 1.05 4.25
C GLY A 228 7.78 2.11 3.72
N SER A 229 6.62 2.31 4.34
CA SER A 229 5.62 3.31 3.93
C SER A 229 5.24 3.21 2.45
N GLN A 230 5.19 1.99 1.90
CA GLN A 230 4.94 1.75 0.49
C GLN A 230 3.45 1.98 0.17
N ALA A 231 3.20 2.82 -0.83
CA ALA A 231 1.84 3.19 -1.20
C ALA A 231 1.73 3.62 -2.67
N ILE A 232 0.63 3.26 -3.32
CA ILE A 232 0.29 3.66 -4.69
C ILE A 232 -1.18 4.10 -4.72
N SER A 233 -1.46 5.19 -5.43
CA SER A 233 -2.83 5.67 -5.62
C SER A 233 -3.03 6.24 -7.02
N LEU A 234 -4.16 6.93 -7.22
CA LEU A 234 -4.56 7.58 -8.46
C LEU A 234 -4.39 9.09 -8.34
N SER A 235 -4.03 9.76 -9.42
CA SER A 235 -3.95 11.22 -9.45
C SER A 235 -5.24 11.86 -8.96
N ILE A 236 -5.09 12.99 -8.30
CA ILE A 236 -6.18 13.85 -7.88
C ILE A 236 -6.24 14.97 -8.93
N ASN A 237 -7.21 14.86 -9.83
CA ASN A 237 -7.49 15.88 -10.85
C ASN A 237 -8.53 16.84 -10.31
#